data_87089a38d59714ac988128b0103fa05c
#
_entry.id   87089a38d59714ac988128b0103fa05c
#
_cell.length_a   1.000
_cell.length_b   1.000
_cell.length_c   1.000
_cell.angle_alpha   90.00
_cell.angle_beta   90.00
_cell.angle_gamma   90.00
#
_symmetry.space_group_name_H-M   'P 1'
#
loop_
_entity.id
_entity.type
_entity.pdbx_description
1 polymer ?
#
loop_
_entity_poly.entity_id
_entity_poly.type
_entity_poly.pdbx_seq_one_letter_code
_entity_poly.pdbx_strand_id
1 'polypeptide(L)'
;MELGGEFYLDLNALSEKHHSVEGYLSDEHPLYFDSGRSALRFAARSLRSGTILLPECICDSVITAFSGHTLRFYRLTPSLEVDMDDLLSKLNGEVSAVFLMHYFGAVQPRAILEHLEAARLQYGFSIVEDTTHSVFSVRRTIGDLCVCSLRKWFALPGGGALYGPALADRDSFSLLPRKTDARRACGMVCKSLFLDGTLDCNAEYLNIFRETEDALDAQTELYQISDFSRFLLRTVDADALAVRRRHNYARLKDALAQLGASPICRIAEDACPLVLPVWVKDRDALRRRLMEHRIYCAVHWPFDGVQADERPLAKKLAAQMLSLPIDQRYDTAHIDYLMDTLDTYKGLLL
;
A
#
# COMPACT_ATOMS: atom_id res chain seq x y z
N MET A 1 3.90 25.13 -3.05
CA MET A 1 4.42 23.78 -2.71
C MET A 1 3.22 22.89 -2.41
N GLU A 2 3.24 21.64 -2.84
CA GLU A 2 2.18 20.63 -2.56
C GLU A 2 2.81 19.33 -2.10
N LEU A 3 2.29 18.72 -1.03
CA LEU A 3 2.75 17.45 -0.48
C LEU A 3 1.60 16.43 -0.41
N GLY A 4 1.89 15.18 -0.72
CA GLY A 4 0.90 14.09 -0.71
C GLY A 4 0.00 14.06 -1.94
N GLY A 5 -1.19 13.49 -1.77
CA GLY A 5 -2.14 13.30 -2.85
C GLY A 5 -1.67 12.33 -3.95
N GLU A 6 -2.43 12.25 -5.03
CA GLU A 6 -2.15 11.38 -6.17
C GLU A 6 -0.79 11.71 -6.83
N PHE A 7 -0.12 10.68 -7.34
CA PHE A 7 1.10 10.88 -8.14
C PHE A 7 0.79 11.56 -9.46
N TYR A 8 1.69 12.45 -9.88
CA TYR A 8 1.69 13.04 -11.21
C TYR A 8 2.79 12.40 -12.08
N LEU A 9 2.60 12.41 -13.38
CA LEU A 9 3.56 11.89 -14.34
C LEU A 9 4.44 13.02 -14.87
N ASP A 10 5.73 12.98 -14.53
CA ASP A 10 6.73 13.87 -15.11
C ASP A 10 7.24 13.28 -16.42
N LEU A 11 6.78 13.87 -17.55
CA LEU A 11 7.16 13.41 -18.88
C LEU A 11 8.64 13.63 -19.20
N ASN A 12 9.32 14.57 -18.51
CA ASN A 12 10.74 14.83 -18.72
C ASN A 12 11.63 13.79 -18.00
N ALA A 13 11.09 13.04 -17.05
CA ALA A 13 11.82 12.03 -16.30
C ALA A 13 11.71 10.62 -16.92
N LEU A 14 11.01 10.44 -18.06
CA LEU A 14 10.75 9.15 -18.67
C LEU A 14 12.00 8.64 -19.45
N SER A 15 12.91 8.02 -18.74
CA SER A 15 14.04 7.29 -19.33
C SER A 15 14.25 5.97 -18.59
N GLU A 16 14.58 4.89 -19.30
CA GLU A 16 14.84 3.60 -18.67
C GLU A 16 16.01 3.67 -17.68
N LYS A 17 15.88 2.96 -16.56
CA LYS A 17 16.86 2.94 -15.46
C LYS A 17 17.54 1.59 -15.37
N HIS A 18 18.81 1.59 -15.01
CA HIS A 18 19.57 0.37 -14.81
C HIS A 18 19.01 -0.47 -13.64
N HIS A 19 18.71 0.18 -12.52
CA HIS A 19 18.08 -0.44 -11.36
C HIS A 19 16.57 -0.17 -11.34
N SER A 20 15.90 -0.53 -12.44
CA SER A 20 14.46 -0.27 -12.59
C SER A 20 13.60 -1.14 -11.66
N VAL A 21 12.36 -0.69 -11.39
CA VAL A 21 11.38 -1.47 -10.61
C VAL A 21 11.08 -2.81 -11.30
N GLU A 22 10.99 -2.85 -12.63
CA GLU A 22 10.80 -4.12 -13.35
C GLU A 22 11.98 -5.06 -13.10
N GLY A 23 13.22 -4.55 -13.18
CA GLY A 23 14.44 -5.31 -12.86
C GLY A 23 14.48 -5.78 -11.39
N TYR A 24 14.12 -4.91 -10.46
CA TYR A 24 14.07 -5.24 -9.03
C TYR A 24 13.13 -6.42 -8.72
N LEU A 25 12.01 -6.54 -9.44
CA LEU A 25 11.02 -7.61 -9.25
C LEU A 25 11.29 -8.85 -10.15
N SER A 26 12.23 -8.80 -11.07
CA SER A 26 12.41 -9.83 -12.10
C SER A 26 12.66 -11.23 -11.55
N ASP A 27 13.42 -11.37 -10.47
CA ASP A 27 13.75 -12.66 -9.84
C ASP A 27 12.52 -13.38 -9.26
N GLU A 28 11.50 -12.65 -8.87
CA GLU A 28 10.22 -13.19 -8.40
C GLU A 28 9.32 -13.64 -9.56
N HIS A 29 9.70 -13.32 -10.79
CA HIS A 29 8.93 -13.62 -11.99
C HIS A 29 7.43 -13.25 -11.88
N PRO A 30 7.06 -12.02 -11.63
CA PRO A 30 5.69 -11.66 -11.34
C PRO A 30 4.77 -11.78 -12.56
N LEU A 31 3.49 -12.12 -12.30
CA LEU A 31 2.39 -11.79 -13.20
C LEU A 31 1.97 -10.34 -12.93
N TYR A 32 1.91 -9.54 -13.99
CA TYR A 32 1.49 -8.14 -13.88
C TYR A 32 0.05 -7.96 -14.32
N PHE A 33 -0.73 -7.28 -13.48
CA PHE A 33 -2.13 -6.96 -13.67
C PHE A 33 -2.34 -5.45 -13.84
N ASP A 34 -3.49 -5.06 -14.37
CA ASP A 34 -3.91 -3.66 -14.47
C ASP A 34 -4.04 -2.98 -13.09
N SER A 35 -4.27 -3.74 -12.03
CA SER A 35 -4.41 -3.21 -10.67
C SER A 35 -4.05 -4.24 -9.58
N GLY A 36 -3.77 -3.74 -8.37
CA GLY A 36 -3.64 -4.59 -7.19
C GLY A 36 -4.95 -5.34 -6.86
N ARG A 37 -6.13 -4.75 -7.18
CA ARG A 37 -7.43 -5.42 -7.02
C ARG A 37 -7.55 -6.67 -7.91
N SER A 38 -7.04 -6.60 -9.13
CA SER A 38 -7.00 -7.77 -10.03
C SER A 38 -6.05 -8.84 -9.51
N ALA A 39 -4.87 -8.47 -9.01
CA ALA A 39 -3.93 -9.40 -8.40
C ALA A 39 -4.55 -10.10 -7.16
N LEU A 40 -5.25 -9.36 -6.29
CA LEU A 40 -5.96 -9.90 -5.12
C LEU A 40 -7.07 -10.88 -5.54
N ARG A 41 -7.92 -10.50 -6.52
CA ARG A 41 -8.98 -11.39 -7.02
C ARG A 41 -8.43 -12.67 -7.64
N PHE A 42 -7.30 -12.57 -8.34
CA PHE A 42 -6.62 -13.75 -8.88
C PHE A 42 -6.12 -14.64 -7.74
N ALA A 43 -5.44 -14.08 -6.73
CA ALA A 43 -5.00 -14.82 -5.56
C ALA A 43 -6.19 -15.51 -4.86
N ALA A 44 -7.31 -14.80 -4.64
CA ALA A 44 -8.51 -15.36 -4.04
C ALA A 44 -9.07 -16.57 -4.82
N ARG A 45 -9.10 -16.48 -6.16
CA ARG A 45 -9.58 -17.57 -7.03
C ARG A 45 -8.64 -18.79 -7.04
N SER A 46 -7.38 -18.61 -6.67
CA SER A 46 -6.37 -19.69 -6.63
C SER A 46 -6.42 -20.49 -5.31
N LEU A 47 -7.16 -20.01 -4.32
CA LEU A 47 -7.27 -20.66 -3.02
C LEU A 47 -8.40 -21.72 -2.99
N ARG A 48 -8.22 -22.76 -2.18
CA ARG A 48 -9.33 -23.69 -1.87
C ARG A 48 -10.46 -22.97 -1.14
N SER A 49 -11.67 -23.42 -1.30
CA SER A 49 -12.83 -22.91 -0.53
C SER A 49 -12.58 -23.10 0.97
N GLY A 50 -13.02 -22.13 1.78
CA GLY A 50 -12.88 -22.17 3.24
C GLY A 50 -12.86 -20.79 3.87
N THR A 51 -12.37 -20.73 5.10
CA THR A 51 -12.20 -19.49 5.85
C THR A 51 -10.88 -18.84 5.51
N ILE A 52 -10.89 -17.53 5.29
CA ILE A 52 -9.68 -16.71 5.19
C ILE A 52 -9.58 -15.81 6.41
N LEU A 53 -8.44 -15.87 7.10
CA LEU A 53 -8.14 -14.98 8.21
C LEU A 53 -7.46 -13.73 7.66
N LEU A 54 -8.12 -12.56 7.82
CA LEU A 54 -7.61 -11.25 7.44
C LEU A 54 -7.13 -10.49 8.69
N PRO A 55 -6.12 -9.61 8.60
CA PRO A 55 -5.81 -8.72 9.71
C PRO A 55 -6.95 -7.71 9.91
N GLU A 56 -7.23 -7.33 11.15
CA GLU A 56 -8.31 -6.38 11.46
C GLU A 56 -8.15 -5.00 10.78
N CYS A 57 -6.91 -4.59 10.52
CA CYS A 57 -6.59 -3.33 9.84
C CYS A 57 -6.25 -3.60 8.38
N ILE A 58 -7.25 -3.51 7.50
CA ILE A 58 -7.12 -3.82 6.07
C ILE A 58 -8.05 -2.94 5.26
N CYS A 59 -7.75 -2.71 3.97
CA CYS A 59 -8.60 -1.94 3.09
C CYS A 59 -9.75 -2.76 2.51
N ASP A 60 -10.84 -2.08 2.18
CA ASP A 60 -12.08 -2.70 1.65
C ASP A 60 -11.84 -3.46 0.35
N SER A 61 -10.87 -3.04 -0.47
CA SER A 61 -10.54 -3.75 -1.72
C SER A 61 -10.00 -5.17 -1.47
N VAL A 62 -9.35 -5.43 -0.33
CA VAL A 62 -8.97 -6.80 0.07
C VAL A 62 -10.21 -7.58 0.50
N ILE A 63 -11.03 -7.02 1.39
CA ILE A 63 -12.28 -7.66 1.86
C ILE A 63 -13.15 -8.04 0.65
N THR A 64 -13.34 -7.11 -0.28
CA THR A 64 -14.13 -7.34 -1.51
C THR A 64 -13.51 -8.43 -2.40
N ALA A 65 -12.18 -8.45 -2.56
CA ALA A 65 -11.51 -9.43 -3.41
C ALA A 65 -11.71 -10.88 -2.90
N PHE A 66 -11.79 -11.06 -1.58
CA PHE A 66 -11.96 -12.36 -0.94
C PHE A 66 -13.42 -12.67 -0.52
N SER A 67 -14.39 -11.86 -0.93
CA SER A 67 -15.81 -12.01 -0.53
C SER A 67 -16.48 -13.34 -0.95
N GLY A 68 -15.86 -14.11 -1.84
CA GLY A 68 -16.29 -15.48 -2.19
C GLY A 68 -15.92 -16.54 -1.14
N HIS A 69 -15.21 -16.18 -0.10
CA HIS A 69 -14.79 -17.02 1.03
C HIS A 69 -15.47 -16.57 2.32
N THR A 70 -15.44 -17.42 3.35
CA THR A 70 -15.81 -17.00 4.71
C THR A 70 -14.67 -16.15 5.28
N LEU A 71 -14.96 -14.92 5.66
CA LEU A 71 -13.95 -14.00 6.20
C LEU A 71 -14.05 -13.91 7.72
N ARG A 72 -12.92 -13.99 8.40
CA ARG A 72 -12.78 -13.68 9.83
C ARG A 72 -11.53 -12.80 10.01
N PHE A 73 -11.55 -11.97 11.07
CA PHE A 73 -10.45 -11.07 11.33
C PHE A 73 -9.64 -11.53 12.54
N TYR A 74 -8.30 -11.45 12.42
CA TYR A 74 -7.39 -11.60 13.56
C TYR A 74 -6.88 -10.22 13.99
N ARG A 75 -6.55 -10.09 15.27
CA ARG A 75 -6.09 -8.85 15.89
C ARG A 75 -4.66 -8.54 15.55
N LEU A 76 -4.35 -7.25 15.67
CA LEU A 76 -3.00 -6.71 15.63
C LEU A 76 -2.67 -6.03 16.95
N THR A 77 -1.38 -5.92 17.26
CA THR A 77 -0.90 -5.07 18.33
C THR A 77 -1.03 -3.58 17.93
N PRO A 78 -0.94 -2.63 18.87
CA PRO A 78 -0.94 -1.20 18.55
C PRO A 78 0.18 -0.76 17.61
N SER A 79 1.27 -1.56 17.47
CA SER A 79 2.37 -1.36 16.51
C SER A 79 2.15 -2.05 15.17
N LEU A 80 0.95 -2.59 14.92
CA LEU A 80 0.55 -3.29 13.69
C LEU A 80 1.27 -4.63 13.44
N GLU A 81 1.77 -5.24 14.49
CA GLU A 81 2.28 -6.61 14.46
C GLU A 81 1.14 -7.60 14.68
N VAL A 82 1.26 -8.81 14.13
CA VAL A 82 0.25 -9.87 14.32
C VAL A 82 0.16 -10.26 15.80
N ASP A 83 -1.06 -10.23 16.35
CA ASP A 83 -1.36 -10.85 17.63
C ASP A 83 -1.46 -12.36 17.43
N MET A 84 -0.36 -13.07 17.71
CA MET A 84 -0.26 -14.50 17.46
C MET A 84 -1.22 -15.33 18.32
N ASP A 85 -1.51 -14.90 19.55
CA ASP A 85 -2.44 -15.63 20.43
C ASP A 85 -3.86 -15.57 19.85
N ASP A 86 -4.28 -14.40 19.40
CA ASP A 86 -5.59 -14.22 18.75
C ASP A 86 -5.66 -14.98 17.42
N LEU A 87 -4.62 -14.91 16.57
CA LEU A 87 -4.57 -15.62 15.30
C LEU A 87 -4.65 -17.13 15.51
N LEU A 88 -3.81 -17.70 16.41
CA LEU A 88 -3.77 -19.13 16.68
C LEU A 88 -5.11 -19.64 17.24
N SER A 89 -5.81 -18.84 18.04
CA SER A 89 -7.13 -19.18 18.59
C SER A 89 -8.21 -19.38 17.50
N LYS A 90 -7.99 -18.84 16.29
CA LYS A 90 -8.91 -18.88 15.15
C LYS A 90 -8.56 -19.96 14.12
N LEU A 91 -7.37 -20.58 14.25
CA LEU A 91 -6.94 -21.63 13.33
C LEU A 91 -7.68 -22.94 13.59
N ASN A 92 -8.16 -23.53 12.51
CA ASN A 92 -8.76 -24.88 12.47
C ASN A 92 -8.65 -25.44 11.04
N GLY A 93 -9.11 -26.68 10.81
CA GLY A 93 -9.04 -27.34 9.50
C GLY A 93 -9.84 -26.68 8.37
N GLU A 94 -10.74 -25.74 8.68
CA GLU A 94 -11.54 -24.99 7.69
C GLU A 94 -10.81 -23.75 7.17
N VAL A 95 -9.74 -23.32 7.83
CA VAL A 95 -8.95 -22.18 7.38
C VAL A 95 -8.20 -22.53 6.10
N SER A 96 -8.54 -21.87 5.02
CA SER A 96 -7.93 -22.07 3.71
C SER A 96 -6.71 -21.19 3.51
N ALA A 97 -6.72 -19.97 4.05
CA ALA A 97 -5.58 -19.07 3.99
C ALA A 97 -5.52 -18.09 5.16
N VAL A 98 -4.31 -17.65 5.46
CA VAL A 98 -4.01 -16.48 6.31
C VAL A 98 -3.47 -15.39 5.40
N PHE A 99 -4.07 -14.21 5.44
CA PHE A 99 -3.60 -13.02 4.74
C PHE A 99 -2.63 -12.27 5.65
N LEU A 100 -1.37 -12.26 5.28
CA LEU A 100 -0.28 -11.60 6.01
C LEU A 100 0.02 -10.25 5.37
N MET A 101 -0.09 -9.17 6.13
CA MET A 101 0.24 -7.85 5.65
C MET A 101 1.44 -7.26 6.39
N HIS A 102 2.31 -6.60 5.63
CA HIS A 102 3.36 -5.73 6.15
C HIS A 102 2.92 -4.27 6.05
N TYR A 103 3.13 -3.47 7.12
CA TYR A 103 2.53 -2.13 7.21
C TYR A 103 3.55 -1.03 7.00
N PHE A 104 3.30 -0.14 6.03
CA PHE A 104 4.00 1.15 5.83
C PHE A 104 5.52 1.07 5.62
N GLY A 105 6.04 -0.09 5.27
CA GLY A 105 7.47 -0.39 5.14
C GLY A 105 8.02 -1.27 6.26
N ALA A 106 7.31 -1.39 7.39
CA ALA A 106 7.66 -2.32 8.46
C ALA A 106 7.32 -3.76 8.05
N VAL A 107 8.30 -4.64 8.15
CA VAL A 107 8.15 -6.09 7.95
C VAL A 107 7.74 -6.73 9.27
N GLN A 108 6.84 -7.72 9.25
CA GLN A 108 6.47 -8.46 10.47
C GLN A 108 7.70 -9.09 11.11
N PRO A 109 7.80 -9.08 12.45
CA PRO A 109 8.96 -9.64 13.17
C PRO A 109 9.24 -11.10 12.80
N ARG A 110 10.52 -11.46 12.72
CA ARG A 110 10.98 -12.81 12.37
C ARG A 110 10.33 -13.90 13.24
N ALA A 111 10.20 -13.67 14.52
CA ALA A 111 9.56 -14.62 15.44
C ALA A 111 8.09 -14.88 15.07
N ILE A 112 7.35 -13.85 14.63
CA ILE A 112 5.98 -13.98 14.15
C ILE A 112 5.94 -14.81 12.87
N LEU A 113 6.85 -14.55 11.93
CA LEU A 113 6.93 -15.31 10.67
C LEU A 113 7.24 -16.79 10.92
N GLU A 114 8.17 -17.10 11.80
CA GLU A 114 8.54 -18.47 12.18
C GLU A 114 7.36 -19.21 12.86
N HIS A 115 6.63 -18.56 13.76
CA HIS A 115 5.43 -19.13 14.37
C HIS A 115 4.31 -19.38 13.35
N LEU A 116 4.14 -18.46 12.41
CA LEU A 116 3.11 -18.60 11.37
C LEU A 116 3.45 -19.74 10.40
N GLU A 117 4.73 -19.94 10.06
CA GLU A 117 5.18 -21.09 9.27
C GLU A 117 4.95 -22.42 10.01
N ALA A 118 5.25 -22.48 11.32
CA ALA A 118 4.98 -23.66 12.11
C ALA A 118 3.47 -23.98 12.17
N ALA A 119 2.63 -22.97 12.36
CA ALA A 119 1.18 -23.12 12.32
C ALA A 119 0.68 -23.58 10.94
N ARG A 120 1.24 -23.04 9.83
CA ARG A 120 0.92 -23.48 8.47
C ARG A 120 1.18 -24.97 8.27
N LEU A 121 2.30 -25.47 8.75
CA LEU A 121 2.63 -26.91 8.67
C LEU A 121 1.64 -27.77 9.47
N GLN A 122 1.13 -27.27 10.58
CA GLN A 122 0.18 -27.99 11.44
C GLN A 122 -1.24 -27.99 10.89
N TYR A 123 -1.72 -26.86 10.35
CA TYR A 123 -3.12 -26.68 9.96
C TYR A 123 -3.38 -26.75 8.44
N GLY A 124 -2.33 -26.68 7.61
CA GLY A 124 -2.43 -26.86 6.15
C GLY A 124 -3.10 -25.70 5.41
N PHE A 125 -2.99 -24.46 5.88
CA PHE A 125 -3.47 -23.27 5.18
C PHE A 125 -2.39 -22.68 4.27
N SER A 126 -2.79 -21.86 3.29
CA SER A 126 -1.87 -21.06 2.46
C SER A 126 -1.65 -19.68 3.07
N ILE A 127 -0.50 -19.07 2.79
CA ILE A 127 -0.21 -17.69 3.18
C ILE A 127 -0.30 -16.79 1.95
N VAL A 128 -1.25 -15.85 1.95
CA VAL A 128 -1.28 -14.74 1.00
C VAL A 128 -0.60 -13.54 1.64
N GLU A 129 0.58 -13.18 1.14
CA GLU A 129 1.38 -12.08 1.68
C GLU A 129 1.13 -10.80 0.88
N ASP A 130 0.67 -9.74 1.53
CA ASP A 130 0.52 -8.43 0.90
C ASP A 130 1.77 -7.58 1.14
N THR A 131 2.54 -7.41 0.09
CA THR A 131 3.76 -6.58 0.07
C THR A 131 3.50 -5.17 -0.47
N THR A 132 2.23 -4.77 -0.65
CA THR A 132 1.88 -3.44 -1.17
C THR A 132 2.55 -2.31 -0.40
N HIS A 133 2.69 -2.44 0.92
CA HIS A 133 3.33 -1.40 1.75
C HIS A 133 4.81 -1.67 2.05
N SER A 134 5.38 -2.78 1.58
CA SER A 134 6.73 -3.21 1.95
C SER A 134 7.60 -3.71 0.79
N VAL A 135 7.12 -3.67 -0.46
CA VAL A 135 7.80 -4.29 -1.60
C VAL A 135 9.26 -3.84 -1.79
N PHE A 136 9.60 -2.61 -1.40
CA PHE A 136 10.98 -2.10 -1.41
C PHE A 136 11.72 -2.28 -0.07
N SER A 137 11.08 -2.87 0.94
CA SER A 137 11.74 -3.39 2.16
C SER A 137 12.04 -4.87 2.01
N VAL A 138 11.05 -5.63 1.54
CA VAL A 138 11.15 -7.06 1.28
C VAL A 138 10.19 -7.43 0.14
N ARG A 139 10.68 -8.19 -0.83
CA ARG A 139 9.82 -8.66 -1.93
C ARG A 139 8.88 -9.76 -1.46
N ARG A 140 9.35 -10.64 -0.60
CA ARG A 140 8.60 -11.76 -0.01
C ARG A 140 9.27 -12.22 1.27
N THR A 141 8.48 -12.69 2.24
CA THR A 141 8.97 -13.41 3.42
C THR A 141 8.58 -14.90 3.35
N ILE A 142 7.37 -15.24 3.74
CA ILE A 142 6.88 -16.62 3.83
C ILE A 142 5.65 -16.89 2.96
N GLY A 143 5.21 -15.91 2.16
CA GLY A 143 4.03 -16.01 1.32
C GLY A 143 4.11 -17.12 0.26
N ASP A 144 3.06 -17.92 0.15
CA ASP A 144 2.86 -18.84 -0.96
C ASP A 144 2.45 -18.07 -2.23
N LEU A 145 1.61 -17.06 -2.04
CA LEU A 145 1.21 -16.05 -3.03
C LEU A 145 1.49 -14.67 -2.46
N CYS A 146 2.21 -13.82 -3.20
CA CYS A 146 2.51 -12.45 -2.81
C CYS A 146 1.79 -11.48 -3.72
N VAL A 147 1.01 -10.56 -3.16
CA VAL A 147 0.31 -9.51 -3.91
C VAL A 147 0.93 -8.14 -3.65
N CYS A 148 0.98 -7.30 -4.69
CA CYS A 148 1.49 -5.94 -4.57
C CYS A 148 0.72 -4.97 -5.46
N SER A 149 0.31 -3.83 -4.92
CA SER A 149 -0.18 -2.69 -5.69
C SER A 149 0.94 -1.67 -5.89
N LEU A 150 1.60 -1.69 -7.05
CA LEU A 150 2.74 -0.83 -7.37
C LEU A 150 2.35 0.65 -7.48
N ARG A 151 1.08 0.95 -7.75
CA ARG A 151 0.52 2.31 -7.81
C ARG A 151 0.67 3.12 -6.51
N LYS A 152 0.95 2.46 -5.38
CA LYS A 152 1.15 3.12 -4.08
C LYS A 152 2.53 3.79 -3.95
N TRP A 153 3.45 3.51 -4.87
CA TRP A 153 4.85 3.91 -4.72
C TRP A 153 5.31 5.01 -5.67
N PHE A 154 4.73 5.08 -6.85
CA PHE A 154 5.13 6.05 -7.89
C PHE A 154 4.01 6.26 -8.92
N ALA A 155 4.24 7.18 -9.86
CA ALA A 155 3.30 7.51 -10.92
C ALA A 155 3.10 6.32 -11.87
N LEU A 156 2.02 5.56 -11.64
CA LEU A 156 1.67 4.39 -12.43
C LEU A 156 0.15 4.36 -12.64
N PRO A 157 -0.33 4.49 -13.89
CA PRO A 157 -1.77 4.51 -14.15
C PRO A 157 -2.47 3.19 -13.80
N GLY A 158 -1.84 2.07 -14.10
CA GLY A 158 -2.25 0.72 -13.72
C GLY A 158 -1.05 -0.10 -13.26
N GLY A 159 -1.23 -1.04 -12.33
CA GLY A 159 -0.15 -1.92 -11.91
C GLY A 159 -0.41 -2.65 -10.60
N GLY A 160 -0.67 -3.94 -10.72
CA GLY A 160 -0.60 -4.94 -9.66
C GLY A 160 0.41 -6.01 -10.04
N ALA A 161 1.00 -6.65 -9.05
CA ALA A 161 1.88 -7.80 -9.24
C ALA A 161 1.42 -8.95 -8.35
N LEU A 162 1.55 -10.17 -8.86
CA LEU A 162 1.38 -11.42 -8.12
C LEU A 162 2.56 -12.33 -8.41
N TYR A 163 3.16 -12.88 -7.39
CA TYR A 163 4.31 -13.78 -7.48
C TYR A 163 4.34 -14.74 -6.29
N GLY A 164 5.32 -15.61 -6.24
CA GLY A 164 5.51 -16.55 -5.14
C GLY A 164 5.50 -18.01 -5.59
N PRO A 165 5.91 -18.95 -4.72
CA PRO A 165 6.13 -20.36 -5.09
C PRO A 165 4.86 -21.12 -5.49
N ALA A 166 3.68 -20.73 -4.99
CA ALA A 166 2.42 -21.35 -5.39
C ALA A 166 1.90 -20.91 -6.76
N LEU A 167 2.57 -19.95 -7.41
CA LEU A 167 2.23 -19.48 -8.75
C LEU A 167 2.87 -20.36 -9.86
N ALA A 168 2.94 -21.66 -9.65
CA ALA A 168 3.73 -22.56 -10.50
C ALA A 168 3.14 -22.78 -11.91
N ASP A 169 1.83 -22.66 -12.08
CA ASP A 169 1.14 -22.93 -13.37
C ASP A 169 0.59 -21.63 -13.97
N ARG A 170 1.51 -20.84 -14.56
CA ARG A 170 1.19 -19.52 -15.14
C ARG A 170 0.36 -19.58 -16.42
N ASP A 171 0.46 -20.70 -17.13
CA ASP A 171 -0.17 -20.86 -18.44
C ASP A 171 -1.65 -21.30 -18.33
N SER A 172 -2.09 -21.75 -17.15
CA SER A 172 -3.45 -22.19 -16.92
C SER A 172 -4.48 -21.07 -16.77
N PHE A 173 -4.03 -19.81 -16.65
CA PHE A 173 -4.92 -18.67 -16.38
C PHE A 173 -5.05 -17.77 -17.60
N SER A 174 -6.25 -17.72 -18.16
CA SER A 174 -6.62 -16.78 -19.21
C SER A 174 -6.88 -15.40 -18.60
N LEU A 175 -5.85 -14.53 -18.62
CA LEU A 175 -6.06 -13.10 -18.39
C LEU A 175 -6.60 -12.46 -19.66
N LEU A 176 -7.56 -11.54 -19.51
CA LEU A 176 -8.00 -10.74 -20.63
C LEU A 176 -6.85 -9.89 -21.18
N PRO A 177 -6.89 -9.52 -22.48
CA PRO A 177 -5.86 -8.67 -23.06
C PRO A 177 -5.74 -7.35 -22.30
N ARG A 178 -4.64 -6.67 -22.51
CA ARG A 178 -4.30 -5.42 -21.83
C ARG A 178 -5.41 -4.38 -21.97
N LYS A 179 -5.90 -3.90 -20.83
CA LYS A 179 -6.81 -2.78 -20.77
C LYS A 179 -6.02 -1.48 -20.89
N THR A 180 -6.52 -0.54 -21.68
CA THR A 180 -5.93 0.79 -21.72
C THR A 180 -6.16 1.52 -20.38
N ASP A 181 -5.12 2.13 -19.84
CA ASP A 181 -5.13 3.01 -18.68
C ASP A 181 -4.89 4.49 -19.06
N ALA A 182 -5.11 4.80 -20.34
CA ALA A 182 -4.88 6.12 -20.93
C ALA A 182 -5.64 7.24 -20.18
N ARG A 183 -6.88 6.99 -19.73
CA ARG A 183 -7.67 7.99 -19.00
C ARG A 183 -6.96 8.43 -17.72
N ARG A 184 -6.44 7.47 -16.91
CA ARG A 184 -5.72 7.79 -15.69
C ARG A 184 -4.37 8.43 -15.99
N ALA A 185 -3.65 7.97 -17.01
CA ALA A 185 -2.41 8.59 -17.46
C ALA A 185 -2.63 10.05 -17.84
N CYS A 186 -3.72 10.37 -18.57
CA CYS A 186 -4.11 11.73 -18.87
C CYS A 186 -4.31 12.57 -17.60
N GLY A 187 -5.03 12.06 -16.59
CA GLY A 187 -5.19 12.74 -15.30
C GLY A 187 -3.85 13.03 -14.60
N MET A 188 -2.90 12.09 -14.68
CA MET A 188 -1.57 12.26 -14.10
C MET A 188 -0.74 13.33 -14.82
N VAL A 189 -0.85 13.43 -16.14
CA VAL A 189 -0.23 14.50 -16.95
C VAL A 189 -0.90 15.84 -16.65
N CYS A 190 -2.24 15.90 -16.61
CA CYS A 190 -2.97 17.12 -16.24
C CYS A 190 -2.54 17.63 -14.87
N LYS A 191 -2.38 16.72 -13.89
CA LYS A 191 -1.87 17.12 -12.57
C LYS A 191 -0.45 17.69 -12.63
N SER A 192 0.44 17.16 -13.47
CA SER A 192 1.77 17.73 -13.69
C SER A 192 1.69 19.16 -14.21
N LEU A 193 0.89 19.39 -15.27
CA LEU A 193 0.68 20.71 -15.87
C LEU A 193 0.01 21.72 -14.93
N PHE A 194 -0.84 21.23 -14.02
CA PHE A 194 -1.42 22.07 -12.98
C PHE A 194 -0.40 22.49 -11.94
N LEU A 195 0.47 21.57 -11.50
CA LEU A 195 1.47 21.85 -10.46
C LEU A 195 2.57 22.79 -10.93
N ASP A 196 2.93 22.76 -12.23
CA ASP A 196 3.90 23.69 -12.83
C ASP A 196 3.29 25.03 -13.28
N GLY A 197 1.97 25.17 -13.15
CA GLY A 197 1.24 26.40 -13.49
C GLY A 197 0.93 26.55 -14.99
N THR A 198 1.20 25.54 -15.82
CA THR A 198 0.97 25.60 -17.27
C THR A 198 -0.53 25.55 -17.60
N LEU A 199 -1.34 24.79 -16.84
CA LEU A 199 -2.76 24.58 -17.10
C LEU A 199 -3.57 24.61 -15.80
N ASP A 200 -4.62 25.41 -15.76
CA ASP A 200 -5.58 25.38 -14.64
C ASP A 200 -6.63 24.30 -14.86
N CYS A 201 -6.35 23.08 -14.43
CA CYS A 201 -7.16 21.89 -14.64
C CYS A 201 -7.34 21.04 -13.37
N ASN A 202 -7.40 21.69 -12.20
CA ASN A 202 -7.48 20.97 -10.91
C ASN A 202 -8.76 20.12 -10.81
N ALA A 203 -9.92 20.66 -11.20
CA ALA A 203 -11.18 19.95 -11.13
C ALA A 203 -11.20 18.74 -12.09
N GLU A 204 -10.63 18.89 -13.28
CA GLU A 204 -10.58 17.91 -14.35
C GLU A 204 -9.76 16.68 -13.92
N TYR A 205 -8.52 16.87 -13.45
CA TYR A 205 -7.71 15.71 -13.07
C TYR A 205 -8.25 15.00 -11.81
N LEU A 206 -8.82 15.72 -10.85
CA LEU A 206 -9.47 15.12 -9.69
C LEU A 206 -10.69 14.28 -10.11
N ASN A 207 -11.49 14.77 -11.06
CA ASN A 207 -12.60 14.01 -11.62
C ASN A 207 -12.12 12.74 -12.33
N ILE A 208 -11.07 12.85 -13.16
CA ILE A 208 -10.47 11.69 -13.84
C ILE A 208 -10.00 10.64 -12.83
N PHE A 209 -9.33 11.03 -11.77
CA PHE A 209 -8.88 10.08 -10.74
C PHE A 209 -10.06 9.37 -10.06
N ARG A 210 -11.12 10.11 -9.71
CA ARG A 210 -12.33 9.53 -9.14
C ARG A 210 -12.98 8.52 -10.09
N GLU A 211 -13.27 8.93 -11.33
CA GLU A 211 -13.89 8.08 -12.35
C GLU A 211 -13.09 6.78 -12.59
N THR A 212 -11.76 6.88 -12.59
CA THR A 212 -10.90 5.72 -12.83
C THR A 212 -10.79 4.80 -11.62
N GLU A 213 -10.90 5.31 -10.39
CA GLU A 213 -11.01 4.47 -9.17
C GLU A 213 -12.37 3.78 -9.13
N ASP A 214 -13.48 4.50 -9.36
CA ASP A 214 -14.83 3.93 -9.42
C ASP A 214 -14.91 2.80 -10.46
N ALA A 215 -14.27 2.98 -11.62
CA ALA A 215 -14.20 1.96 -12.66
C ALA A 215 -13.41 0.71 -12.22
N LEU A 216 -12.35 0.87 -11.42
CA LEU A 216 -11.60 -0.26 -10.85
C LEU A 216 -12.37 -0.98 -9.75
N ASP A 217 -13.16 -0.26 -8.95
CA ASP A 217 -14.01 -0.85 -7.92
C ASP A 217 -15.14 -1.69 -8.54
N ALA A 218 -15.75 -1.21 -9.61
CA ALA A 218 -16.79 -1.91 -10.35
C ALA A 218 -16.29 -3.08 -11.24
N GLN A 219 -14.97 -3.16 -11.50
CA GLN A 219 -14.40 -4.16 -12.41
C GLN A 219 -14.42 -5.56 -11.78
N THR A 220 -14.88 -6.55 -12.53
CA THR A 220 -14.92 -7.97 -12.12
C THR A 220 -13.91 -8.84 -12.88
N GLU A 221 -13.54 -8.43 -14.08
CA GLU A 221 -12.59 -9.12 -14.94
C GLU A 221 -11.15 -8.87 -14.52
N LEU A 222 -10.26 -9.80 -14.92
CA LEU A 222 -8.84 -9.72 -14.67
C LEU A 222 -8.12 -9.33 -15.97
N TYR A 223 -7.50 -8.17 -15.98
CA TYR A 223 -6.72 -7.67 -17.13
C TYR A 223 -5.22 -7.68 -16.84
N GLN A 224 -4.44 -7.87 -17.90
CA GLN A 224 -3.01 -7.66 -17.85
C GLN A 224 -2.68 -6.17 -17.71
N ILE A 225 -1.51 -5.87 -17.18
CA ILE A 225 -0.95 -4.51 -17.16
C ILE A 225 -0.83 -3.96 -18.60
N SER A 226 -1.11 -2.67 -18.78
CA SER A 226 -0.91 -2.02 -20.08
C SER A 226 0.57 -1.93 -20.46
N ASP A 227 0.86 -1.85 -21.75
CA ASP A 227 2.23 -1.63 -22.26
C ASP A 227 2.84 -0.34 -21.72
N PHE A 228 2.02 0.70 -21.60
CA PHE A 228 2.46 1.99 -21.07
C PHE A 228 2.84 1.89 -19.59
N SER A 229 1.98 1.30 -18.75
CA SER A 229 2.30 1.09 -17.34
C SER A 229 3.51 0.17 -17.17
N ARG A 230 3.66 -0.87 -18.01
CA ARG A 230 4.84 -1.73 -17.98
C ARG A 230 6.11 -0.98 -18.38
N PHE A 231 6.04 -0.11 -19.38
CA PHE A 231 7.15 0.79 -19.73
C PHE A 231 7.55 1.66 -18.52
N LEU A 232 6.56 2.24 -17.80
CA LEU A 232 6.84 3.07 -16.62
C LEU A 232 7.58 2.31 -15.50
N LEU A 233 7.38 0.99 -15.35
CA LEU A 233 8.15 0.18 -14.40
C LEU A 233 9.66 0.20 -14.69
N ARG A 234 10.07 0.42 -15.96
CA ARG A 234 11.46 0.54 -16.37
C ARG A 234 12.04 1.94 -16.19
N THR A 235 11.19 2.96 -15.98
CA THR A 235 11.64 4.36 -15.84
C THR A 235 11.84 4.79 -14.39
N VAL A 236 11.45 3.98 -13.41
CA VAL A 236 11.61 4.28 -11.99
C VAL A 236 12.80 3.51 -11.43
N ASP A 237 13.76 4.24 -10.88
CA ASP A 237 14.92 3.67 -10.18
C ASP A 237 14.52 3.24 -8.77
N ALA A 238 14.56 1.94 -8.49
CA ALA A 238 14.13 1.35 -7.23
C ALA A 238 15.04 1.74 -6.06
N ASP A 239 16.37 1.81 -6.30
CA ASP A 239 17.34 2.15 -5.26
C ASP A 239 17.26 3.64 -4.91
N ALA A 240 17.20 4.51 -5.91
CA ALA A 240 17.05 5.95 -5.70
C ALA A 240 15.74 6.29 -4.97
N LEU A 241 14.63 5.61 -5.31
CA LEU A 241 13.35 5.72 -4.62
C LEU A 241 13.51 5.35 -3.13
N ALA A 242 14.11 4.19 -2.85
CA ALA A 242 14.27 3.73 -1.47
C ALA A 242 15.19 4.64 -0.64
N VAL A 243 16.31 5.08 -1.22
CA VAL A 243 17.24 6.02 -0.56
C VAL A 243 16.53 7.32 -0.19
N ARG A 244 15.79 7.92 -1.12
CA ARG A 244 15.08 9.18 -0.87
C ARG A 244 14.03 9.04 0.22
N ARG A 245 13.24 7.98 0.20
CA ARG A 245 12.20 7.72 1.20
C ARG A 245 12.79 7.49 2.59
N ARG A 246 13.88 6.74 2.72
CA ARG A 246 14.60 6.55 3.99
C ARG A 246 15.10 7.88 4.55
N HIS A 247 15.71 8.74 3.70
CA HIS A 247 16.16 10.06 4.11
C HIS A 247 15.03 10.93 4.65
N ASN A 248 13.92 11.02 3.90
CA ASN A 248 12.75 11.82 4.28
C ASN A 248 12.10 11.29 5.57
N TYR A 249 11.99 9.96 5.70
CA TYR A 249 11.46 9.32 6.91
C TYR A 249 12.32 9.62 8.14
N ALA A 250 13.63 9.43 8.05
CA ALA A 250 14.54 9.68 9.18
C ALA A 250 14.43 11.14 9.66
N ARG A 251 14.50 12.09 8.72
CA ARG A 251 14.38 13.51 9.03
C ARG A 251 13.06 13.86 9.73
N LEU A 252 11.93 13.39 9.17
CA LEU A 252 10.61 13.66 9.74
C LEU A 252 10.42 12.96 11.09
N LYS A 253 10.91 11.72 11.26
CA LYS A 253 10.87 10.99 12.53
C LYS A 253 11.60 11.73 13.65
N ASP A 254 12.80 12.25 13.37
CA ASP A 254 13.60 12.98 14.36
C ASP A 254 12.91 14.29 14.78
N ALA A 255 12.27 14.98 13.85
CA ALA A 255 11.48 16.17 14.16
C ALA A 255 10.22 15.84 14.98
N LEU A 256 9.50 14.78 14.66
CA LEU A 256 8.35 14.35 15.46
C LEU A 256 8.73 13.99 16.88
N ALA A 257 9.91 13.39 17.10
CA ALA A 257 10.41 13.13 18.45
C ALA A 257 10.60 14.41 19.27
N GLN A 258 11.04 15.52 18.64
CA GLN A 258 11.13 16.84 19.29
C GLN A 258 9.76 17.42 19.64
N LEU A 259 8.71 17.05 18.90
CA LEU A 259 7.32 17.42 19.17
C LEU A 259 6.62 16.47 20.15
N GLY A 260 7.34 15.47 20.69
CA GLY A 260 6.79 14.47 21.62
C GLY A 260 5.96 13.38 20.96
N ALA A 261 6.02 13.24 19.63
CA ALA A 261 5.30 12.22 18.88
C ALA A 261 6.25 11.17 18.30
N SER A 262 5.72 10.00 17.95
CA SER A 262 6.51 8.90 17.38
C SER A 262 5.72 8.13 16.32
N PRO A 263 6.40 7.46 15.38
CA PRO A 263 5.74 6.56 14.42
C PRO A 263 5.00 5.41 15.13
N ILE A 264 3.87 4.99 14.55
CA ILE A 264 3.06 3.87 15.07
C ILE A 264 3.82 2.54 14.97
N CYS A 265 4.49 2.29 13.85
CA CYS A 265 5.27 1.07 13.65
C CYS A 265 6.77 1.37 13.53
N ARG A 266 7.58 0.42 13.98
CA ARG A 266 9.03 0.51 13.84
C ARG A 266 9.44 0.01 12.47
N ILE A 267 10.09 0.86 11.70
CA ILE A 267 10.69 0.52 10.40
C ILE A 267 12.19 0.37 10.59
N ALA A 268 12.77 -0.73 10.10
CA ALA A 268 14.20 -0.97 10.15
C ALA A 268 14.95 0.09 9.30
N GLU A 269 16.21 0.39 9.64
CA GLU A 269 16.96 1.46 8.96
C GLU A 269 17.23 1.20 7.48
N ASP A 270 17.36 -0.08 7.11
CA ASP A 270 17.56 -0.53 5.74
C ASP A 270 16.25 -0.71 4.96
N ALA A 271 15.10 -0.76 5.65
CA ALA A 271 13.79 -0.89 5.03
C ALA A 271 13.36 0.39 4.32
N CYS A 272 12.44 0.25 3.35
CA CYS A 272 11.91 1.38 2.59
C CYS A 272 10.52 1.77 3.12
N PRO A 273 10.36 2.93 3.78
CA PRO A 273 9.08 3.37 4.29
C PRO A 273 8.13 3.84 3.17
N LEU A 274 6.85 3.45 3.26
CA LEU A 274 5.81 3.95 2.35
C LEU A 274 5.33 5.35 2.76
N VAL A 275 5.01 5.51 4.03
CA VAL A 275 4.57 6.74 4.71
C VAL A 275 5.10 6.75 6.13
N LEU A 276 4.93 7.85 6.85
CA LEU A 276 5.20 7.90 8.28
C LEU A 276 3.85 7.98 9.03
N PRO A 277 3.35 6.85 9.60
CA PRO A 277 2.09 6.83 10.33
C PRO A 277 2.28 7.33 11.76
N VAL A 278 1.42 8.24 12.22
CA VAL A 278 1.45 8.81 13.57
C VAL A 278 0.09 8.73 14.25
N TRP A 279 0.09 8.59 15.59
CA TRP A 279 -1.11 8.78 16.40
C TRP A 279 -1.43 10.26 16.54
N VAL A 280 -2.70 10.60 16.39
CA VAL A 280 -3.23 11.95 16.54
C VAL A 280 -4.52 11.94 17.36
N LYS A 281 -4.84 13.05 18.01
CA LYS A 281 -6.07 13.18 18.82
C LYS A 281 -7.33 13.10 17.97
N ASP A 282 -7.33 13.78 16.83
CA ASP A 282 -8.41 13.83 15.84
C ASP A 282 -7.79 13.90 14.45
N ARG A 283 -7.86 12.77 13.72
CA ARG A 283 -7.32 12.65 12.36
C ARG A 283 -7.91 13.67 11.39
N ASP A 284 -9.23 13.83 11.42
CA ASP A 284 -9.92 14.67 10.45
C ASP A 284 -9.68 16.16 10.72
N ALA A 285 -9.57 16.55 12.01
CA ALA A 285 -9.20 17.90 12.37
C ALA A 285 -7.79 18.25 11.88
N LEU A 286 -6.78 17.43 12.18
CA LEU A 286 -5.41 17.69 11.73
C LEU A 286 -5.32 17.64 10.20
N ARG A 287 -5.95 16.65 9.56
CA ARG A 287 -5.95 16.52 8.10
C ARG A 287 -6.52 17.76 7.41
N ARG A 288 -7.63 18.33 7.90
CA ARG A 288 -8.19 19.59 7.36
C ARG A 288 -7.20 20.74 7.48
N ARG A 289 -6.54 20.89 8.64
CA ARG A 289 -5.51 21.93 8.83
C ARG A 289 -4.35 21.78 7.87
N LEU A 290 -3.85 20.56 7.68
CA LEU A 290 -2.77 20.29 6.72
C LEU A 290 -3.19 20.58 5.27
N MET A 291 -4.45 20.30 4.91
CA MET A 291 -4.98 20.62 3.57
C MET A 291 -5.02 22.14 3.31
N GLU A 292 -5.26 22.98 4.32
CA GLU A 292 -5.14 24.45 4.21
C GLU A 292 -3.72 24.90 3.80
N HIS A 293 -2.71 24.08 4.14
CA HIS A 293 -1.32 24.23 3.76
C HIS A 293 -0.92 23.40 2.52
N ARG A 294 -1.89 22.89 1.75
CA ARG A 294 -1.65 22.02 0.56
C ARG A 294 -0.87 20.73 0.89
N ILE A 295 -1.06 20.20 2.08
CA ILE A 295 -0.51 18.92 2.53
C ILE A 295 -1.65 17.90 2.59
N TYR A 296 -1.61 16.89 1.68
CA TYR A 296 -2.68 15.92 1.48
C TYR A 296 -2.27 14.54 1.98
N CYS A 297 -2.54 14.28 3.25
CA CYS A 297 -2.24 13.00 3.88
C CYS A 297 -3.22 11.91 3.48
N ALA A 298 -2.72 10.73 3.17
CA ALA A 298 -3.53 9.56 2.90
C ALA A 298 -4.23 9.05 4.17
N VAL A 299 -5.40 8.43 3.99
CA VAL A 299 -6.16 7.75 5.05
C VAL A 299 -6.02 6.24 4.87
N HIS A 300 -5.45 5.54 5.85
CA HIS A 300 -5.24 4.09 5.85
C HIS A 300 -5.88 3.44 7.10
N TRP A 301 -7.17 3.11 7.11
CA TRP A 301 -8.19 3.27 6.08
C TRP A 301 -9.45 3.85 6.74
N PRO A 302 -10.47 4.29 6.01
CA PRO A 302 -11.79 4.52 6.60
C PRO A 302 -12.29 3.22 7.22
N PHE A 303 -13.05 3.32 8.31
CA PHE A 303 -13.64 2.15 8.93
C PHE A 303 -15.08 1.96 8.41
N ASP A 304 -15.34 0.83 7.76
CA ASP A 304 -16.60 0.48 7.12
C ASP A 304 -17.66 -0.07 8.09
N GLY A 305 -17.25 -0.43 9.31
CA GLY A 305 -18.12 -1.04 10.31
C GLY A 305 -18.35 -2.54 10.14
N VAL A 306 -17.84 -3.17 9.07
CA VAL A 306 -17.98 -4.62 8.86
C VAL A 306 -17.25 -5.37 9.97
N GLN A 307 -17.98 -6.29 10.63
CA GLN A 307 -17.49 -7.11 11.75
C GLN A 307 -16.74 -6.27 12.82
N ALA A 308 -17.35 -5.17 13.25
CA ALA A 308 -16.73 -4.16 14.12
C ALA A 308 -16.15 -4.74 15.43
N ASP A 309 -16.79 -5.76 15.98
CA ASP A 309 -16.38 -6.42 17.23
C ASP A 309 -15.06 -7.21 17.08
N GLU A 310 -14.75 -7.68 15.86
CA GLU A 310 -13.48 -8.34 15.54
C GLU A 310 -12.37 -7.34 15.14
N ARG A 311 -12.68 -6.04 15.00
CA ARG A 311 -11.77 -5.03 14.42
C ARG A 311 -11.60 -3.77 15.30
N PRO A 312 -11.32 -3.91 16.62
CA PRO A 312 -11.26 -2.75 17.53
C PRO A 312 -10.13 -1.76 17.19
N LEU A 313 -8.93 -2.26 16.79
CA LEU A 313 -7.83 -1.40 16.41
C LEU A 313 -8.10 -0.66 15.10
N ALA A 314 -8.76 -1.30 14.11
CA ALA A 314 -9.13 -0.65 12.86
C ALA A 314 -10.01 0.59 13.11
N LYS A 315 -11.00 0.47 14.00
CA LYS A 315 -11.86 1.60 14.41
C LYS A 315 -11.04 2.73 15.05
N LYS A 316 -10.08 2.39 15.92
CA LYS A 316 -9.20 3.38 16.57
C LYS A 316 -8.29 4.07 15.54
N LEU A 317 -7.64 3.30 14.65
CA LEU A 317 -6.78 3.84 13.60
C LEU A 317 -7.55 4.76 12.66
N ALA A 318 -8.76 4.37 12.27
CA ALA A 318 -9.62 5.19 11.42
C ALA A 318 -9.92 6.57 12.02
N ALA A 319 -9.95 6.71 13.33
CA ALA A 319 -10.19 7.99 14.01
C ALA A 319 -8.90 8.76 14.35
N GLN A 320 -7.80 8.06 14.63
CA GLN A 320 -6.63 8.61 15.30
C GLN A 320 -5.29 8.36 14.59
N MET A 321 -5.27 7.79 13.40
CA MET A 321 -4.03 7.64 12.62
C MET A 321 -3.99 8.59 11.44
N LEU A 322 -2.85 9.25 11.25
CA LEU A 322 -2.57 10.03 10.05
C LEU A 322 -1.28 9.55 9.39
N SER A 323 -1.30 9.38 8.07
CA SER A 323 -0.15 8.94 7.28
C SER A 323 0.53 10.15 6.65
N LEU A 324 1.67 10.55 7.20
CA LEU A 324 2.43 11.69 6.71
C LEU A 324 3.21 11.33 5.43
N PRO A 325 3.17 12.18 4.39
CA PRO A 325 3.83 11.92 3.12
C PRO A 325 5.35 12.10 3.24
N ILE A 326 6.11 11.11 2.73
CA ILE A 326 7.58 11.09 2.74
C ILE A 326 8.16 10.58 1.42
N ASP A 327 7.35 10.56 0.37
CA ASP A 327 7.72 9.88 -0.87
C ASP A 327 8.85 10.57 -1.64
N GLN A 328 9.36 9.89 -2.66
CA GLN A 328 10.57 10.30 -3.41
C GLN A 328 10.43 11.61 -4.19
N ARG A 329 9.23 12.17 -4.31
CA ARG A 329 8.99 13.49 -4.93
C ARG A 329 9.54 14.64 -4.09
N TYR A 330 9.79 14.41 -2.81
CA TYR A 330 10.12 15.46 -1.85
C TYR A 330 11.61 15.49 -1.52
N ASP A 331 12.15 16.71 -1.47
CA ASP A 331 13.47 17.02 -0.96
C ASP A 331 13.42 17.50 0.50
N THR A 332 14.55 17.90 1.02
CA THR A 332 14.70 18.40 2.39
C THR A 332 13.78 19.58 2.69
N ALA A 333 13.66 20.55 1.76
CA ALA A 333 12.83 21.73 1.97
C ALA A 333 11.34 21.41 2.08
N HIS A 334 10.89 20.40 1.34
CA HIS A 334 9.51 19.90 1.46
C HIS A 334 9.23 19.25 2.82
N ILE A 335 10.18 18.48 3.33
CA ILE A 335 10.06 17.83 4.65
C ILE A 335 10.12 18.88 5.76
N ASP A 336 10.99 19.89 5.64
CA ASP A 336 11.06 21.01 6.60
C ASP A 336 9.75 21.79 6.64
N TYR A 337 9.14 22.07 5.49
CA TYR A 337 7.82 22.71 5.43
C TYR A 337 6.73 21.88 6.12
N LEU A 338 6.75 20.57 5.96
CA LEU A 338 5.83 19.67 6.67
C LEU A 338 6.05 19.74 8.19
N MET A 339 7.32 19.72 8.63
CA MET A 339 7.70 19.82 10.04
C MET A 339 7.23 21.14 10.68
N ASP A 340 7.51 22.28 10.06
CA ASP A 340 7.07 23.60 10.53
C ASP A 340 5.56 23.70 10.64
N THR A 341 4.85 23.11 9.66
CA THR A 341 3.40 23.05 9.69
C THR A 341 2.89 22.18 10.85
N LEU A 342 3.52 21.01 11.08
CA LEU A 342 3.14 20.13 12.19
C LEU A 342 3.42 20.77 13.55
N ASP A 343 4.52 21.52 13.73
CA ASP A 343 4.79 22.25 14.98
C ASP A 343 3.69 23.27 15.31
N THR A 344 3.14 23.94 14.29
CA THR A 344 1.99 24.84 14.44
C THR A 344 0.77 24.11 15.04
N TYR A 345 0.59 22.83 14.71
CA TYR A 345 -0.54 22.03 15.15
C TYR A 345 -0.16 20.88 16.10
N LYS A 346 1.01 20.97 16.77
CA LYS A 346 1.51 19.93 17.69
C LYS A 346 0.54 19.50 18.77
N GLY A 347 -0.34 20.40 19.19
CA GLY A 347 -1.41 20.09 20.16
C GLY A 347 -2.38 19.00 19.70
N LEU A 348 -2.40 18.64 18.41
CA LEU A 348 -3.20 17.55 17.83
C LEU A 348 -2.42 16.22 17.70
N LEU A 349 -1.11 16.20 17.92
CA LEU A 349 -0.29 14.98 17.98
C LEU A 349 -0.48 14.25 19.32
N LEU A 350 -0.22 12.92 19.34
CA LEU A 350 -0.23 12.05 20.53
C LEU A 350 1.13 11.42 20.74
#